data_ae28eecf93901c611e5e1bf19da923fb
#
_entry.id   ae28eecf93901c611e5e1bf19da923fb
#
_cell.length_a   1.000
_cell.length_b   1.000
_cell.length_c   1.000
_cell.angle_alpha   90.00
_cell.angle_beta   90.00
_cell.angle_gamma   90.00
#
_symmetry.space_group_name_H-M   'P 1'
#
loop_
_entity.id
_entity.type
_entity.pdbx_description
1 polymer ?
#
loop_
_entity_poly.entity_id
_entity_poly.type
_entity_poly.pdbx_seq_one_letter_code
_entity_poly.pdbx_strand_id
1 'polypeptide(L)'
;MEDMTGFPLYRKDFILNLTTFPRPYNKETGEFWSCVFLSPENILNFLHELQHFQVLHYFKDTPLMSRLTREQFEFLKESLTVILNVECKKFMAEDKYPLHQDLRKNLLAFWDKERDFKALIAYCDCVK
;
A
#
# COMPACT_ATOMS: atom_id res chain seq x y z
N MET A 1 2.37 -8.81 -5.08
CA MET A 1 3.10 -7.62 -4.58
C MET A 1 4.33 -7.34 -5.44
N GLU A 2 5.23 -8.27 -5.62
CA GLU A 2 6.45 -8.09 -6.44
C GLU A 2 6.12 -7.72 -7.89
N ASP A 3 5.24 -8.46 -8.54
CA ASP A 3 4.80 -8.17 -9.92
C ASP A 3 4.12 -6.80 -10.04
N MET A 4 3.42 -6.37 -8.98
CA MET A 4 2.74 -5.09 -8.94
C MET A 4 3.73 -3.93 -8.78
N THR A 5 4.68 -4.04 -7.87
CA THR A 5 5.60 -2.95 -7.55
C THR A 5 6.85 -2.92 -8.44
N GLY A 6 7.16 -4.02 -9.13
CA GLY A 6 8.39 -4.19 -9.88
C GLY A 6 9.63 -4.37 -8.98
N PHE A 7 9.43 -4.64 -7.69
CA PHE A 7 10.49 -4.84 -6.71
C PHE A 7 10.27 -6.14 -5.93
N PRO A 8 11.34 -6.82 -5.50
CA PRO A 8 11.21 -7.94 -4.58
C PRO A 8 10.58 -7.50 -3.27
N LEU A 9 10.02 -8.44 -2.53
CA LEU A 9 9.57 -8.16 -1.17
C LEU A 9 10.75 -7.62 -0.35
N TYR A 10 10.52 -6.57 0.43
CA TYR A 10 11.57 -5.91 1.22
C TYR A 10 12.20 -6.82 2.27
N ARG A 11 11.58 -7.97 2.54
CA ARG A 11 12.11 -9.06 3.36
C ARG A 11 11.52 -10.40 2.94
N LYS A 12 12.17 -11.49 3.30
CA LYS A 12 11.76 -12.85 2.93
C LYS A 12 10.76 -13.48 3.93
N ASP A 13 10.88 -13.10 5.19
CA ASP A 13 10.15 -13.72 6.29
C ASP A 13 9.28 -12.69 6.99
N PHE A 14 8.05 -13.08 7.29
CA PHE A 14 7.08 -12.28 8.04
C PHE A 14 6.54 -13.09 9.21
N ILE A 15 6.23 -12.41 10.29
CA ILE A 15 5.63 -12.99 11.47
C ILE A 15 4.18 -12.53 11.54
N LEU A 16 3.25 -13.47 11.47
CA LEU A 16 1.83 -13.22 11.65
C LEU A 16 1.40 -13.66 13.04
N ASN A 17 1.10 -12.70 13.88
CA ASN A 17 0.58 -12.92 15.22
C ASN A 17 -0.95 -12.94 15.18
N LEU A 18 -1.56 -13.99 15.70
CA LEU A 18 -3.00 -14.06 15.89
C LEU A 18 -3.37 -13.40 17.22
N THR A 19 -4.35 -12.52 17.18
CA THR A 19 -4.77 -11.73 18.34
C THR A 19 -6.26 -11.46 18.32
N THR A 20 -6.81 -11.13 19.48
CA THR A 20 -8.20 -10.66 19.62
C THR A 20 -8.32 -9.14 19.60
N PHE A 21 -7.19 -8.43 19.63
CA PHE A 21 -7.14 -6.97 19.62
C PHE A 21 -6.26 -6.46 18.50
N PRO A 22 -6.65 -5.37 17.80
CA PRO A 22 -5.79 -4.75 16.81
C PRO A 22 -4.51 -4.24 17.49
N ARG A 23 -3.37 -4.43 16.80
CA ARG A 23 -2.07 -3.91 17.20
C ARG A 23 -1.38 -3.27 16.00
N PRO A 24 -0.49 -2.31 16.22
CA PRO A 24 0.27 -1.71 15.13
C PRO A 24 1.21 -2.74 14.51
N TYR A 25 1.31 -2.71 13.21
CA TYR A 25 2.29 -3.49 12.45
C TYR A 25 3.70 -2.94 12.64
N ASN A 26 4.69 -3.80 12.54
CA ASN A 26 6.09 -3.42 12.71
C ASN A 26 6.90 -3.78 11.47
N LYS A 27 7.28 -2.76 10.68
CA LYS A 27 8.07 -2.91 9.46
C LYS A 27 9.45 -3.51 9.74
N GLU A 28 10.10 -3.09 10.84
CA GLU A 28 11.47 -3.48 11.14
C GLU A 28 11.57 -4.98 11.46
N THR A 29 10.61 -5.50 12.22
CA THR A 29 10.56 -6.92 12.56
C THR A 29 9.78 -7.75 11.55
N GLY A 30 8.99 -7.13 10.67
CA GLY A 30 8.08 -7.80 9.74
C GLY A 30 6.91 -8.46 10.45
N GLU A 31 6.52 -7.91 11.59
CA GLU A 31 5.39 -8.42 12.37
C GLU A 31 4.08 -7.79 11.96
N PHE A 32 3.10 -8.66 11.77
CA PHE A 32 1.70 -8.32 11.52
C PHE A 32 0.83 -8.94 12.61
N TRP A 33 -0.28 -8.30 12.89
CA TRP A 33 -1.30 -8.81 13.83
C TRP A 33 -2.63 -8.95 13.10
N SER A 34 -3.17 -10.14 13.12
CA SER A 34 -4.46 -10.43 12.51
C SER A 34 -5.43 -10.95 13.57
N CYS A 35 -6.72 -10.66 13.37
CA CYS A 35 -7.76 -11.22 14.24
C CYS A 35 -7.81 -12.74 14.08
N VAL A 36 -8.03 -13.46 15.18
CA VAL A 36 -8.20 -14.93 15.18
C VAL A 36 -9.40 -15.39 14.33
N PHE A 37 -10.36 -14.51 14.11
CA PHE A 37 -11.47 -14.76 13.18
C PHE A 37 -11.01 -14.42 11.77
N LEU A 38 -10.48 -15.41 11.06
CA LEU A 38 -10.03 -15.25 9.68
C LEU A 38 -11.20 -14.86 8.78
N SER A 39 -11.02 -13.74 8.09
CA SER A 39 -11.90 -13.28 7.02
C SER A 39 -11.08 -12.83 5.82
N PRO A 40 -11.66 -12.72 4.63
CA PRO A 40 -10.97 -12.12 3.48
C PRO A 40 -10.40 -10.73 3.78
N GLU A 41 -11.05 -9.95 4.65
CA GLU A 41 -10.62 -8.62 5.10
C GLU A 41 -9.26 -8.67 5.81
N ASN A 42 -8.93 -9.75 6.54
CA ASN A 42 -7.62 -9.89 7.18
C ASN A 42 -6.49 -10.01 6.16
N ILE A 43 -6.74 -10.68 5.04
CA ILE A 43 -5.77 -10.77 3.94
C ILE A 43 -5.55 -9.40 3.32
N LEU A 44 -6.62 -8.64 3.14
CA LEU A 44 -6.54 -7.29 2.59
C LEU A 44 -5.79 -6.33 3.50
N ASN A 45 -6.07 -6.38 4.80
CA ASN A 45 -5.33 -5.58 5.77
C ASN A 45 -3.83 -5.93 5.75
N PHE A 46 -3.49 -7.21 5.67
CA PHE A 46 -2.10 -7.63 5.51
C PHE A 46 -1.47 -7.08 4.22
N LEU A 47 -2.14 -7.18 3.08
CA LEU A 47 -1.65 -6.67 1.81
C LEU A 47 -1.53 -5.14 1.81
N HIS A 48 -2.46 -4.45 2.43
CA HIS A 48 -2.46 -3.00 2.61
C HIS A 48 -1.21 -2.56 3.38
N GLU A 49 -0.95 -3.14 4.55
CA GLU A 49 0.22 -2.81 5.35
C GLU A 49 1.54 -3.24 4.67
N LEU A 50 1.53 -4.39 3.99
CA LEU A 50 2.68 -4.83 3.21
C LEU A 50 3.02 -3.84 2.10
N GLN A 51 2.03 -3.27 1.42
CA GLN A 51 2.25 -2.23 0.42
C GLN A 51 2.85 -0.96 1.05
N HIS A 52 2.37 -0.54 2.21
CA HIS A 52 2.98 0.56 2.95
C HIS A 52 4.46 0.30 3.25
N PHE A 53 4.80 -0.91 3.68
CA PHE A 53 6.18 -1.28 3.97
C PHE A 53 7.06 -1.29 2.71
N GLN A 54 6.54 -1.76 1.58
CA GLN A 54 7.24 -1.69 0.29
C GLN A 54 7.50 -0.23 -0.11
N VAL A 55 6.50 0.65 -0.02
CA VAL A 55 6.67 2.08 -0.31
C VAL A 55 7.70 2.72 0.61
N LEU A 56 7.62 2.45 1.90
CA LEU A 56 8.59 2.95 2.87
C LEU A 56 10.01 2.45 2.62
N HIS A 57 10.16 1.20 2.20
CA HIS A 57 11.49 0.61 1.98
C HIS A 57 12.16 1.14 0.71
N TYR A 58 11.43 1.18 -0.40
CA TYR A 58 12.01 1.48 -1.71
C TYR A 58 11.94 2.95 -2.12
N PHE A 59 11.02 3.72 -1.56
CA PHE A 59 10.73 5.07 -2.05
C PHE A 59 10.89 6.19 -1.02
N LYS A 60 10.90 5.91 0.28
CA LYS A 60 10.97 6.93 1.33
C LYS A 60 12.10 7.95 1.12
N ASP A 61 13.28 7.47 0.76
CA ASP A 61 14.49 8.29 0.62
C ASP A 61 14.75 8.75 -0.82
N THR A 62 13.77 8.59 -1.71
CA THR A 62 13.87 9.10 -3.08
C THR A 62 13.76 10.63 -3.09
N PRO A 63 14.36 11.33 -4.09
CA PRO A 63 14.26 12.79 -4.19
C PRO A 63 12.82 13.31 -4.25
N LEU A 64 11.90 12.52 -4.79
CA LEU A 64 10.48 12.82 -4.81
C LEU A 64 9.90 12.84 -3.39
N MET A 65 10.04 11.71 -2.68
CA MET A 65 9.43 11.54 -1.37
C MET A 65 10.04 12.45 -0.31
N SER A 66 11.33 12.79 -0.44
CA SER A 66 12.01 13.73 0.47
C SER A 66 11.52 15.17 0.39
N ARG A 67 10.80 15.54 -0.69
CA ARG A 67 10.19 16.87 -0.86
C ARG A 67 8.79 16.99 -0.25
N LEU A 68 8.18 15.86 0.09
CA LEU A 68 6.86 15.83 0.69
C LEU A 68 6.94 16.13 2.18
N THR A 69 5.96 16.87 2.69
CA THR A 69 5.75 16.92 4.12
C THR A 69 5.33 15.55 4.63
N ARG A 70 5.43 15.32 5.93
CA ARG A 70 4.98 14.08 6.55
C ARG A 70 3.52 13.77 6.20
N GLU A 71 2.65 14.78 6.27
CA GLU A 71 1.22 14.62 5.95
C GLU A 71 0.99 14.25 4.50
N GLN A 72 1.70 14.92 3.56
CA GLN A 72 1.62 14.61 2.15
C GLN A 72 2.13 13.19 1.84
N PHE A 73 3.19 12.77 2.51
CA PHE A 73 3.71 11.41 2.36
C PHE A 73 2.72 10.35 2.86
N GLU A 74 2.14 10.54 4.05
CA GLU A 74 1.12 9.64 4.59
C GLU A 74 -0.11 9.61 3.67
N PHE A 75 -0.58 10.78 3.23
CA PHE A 75 -1.67 10.89 2.28
C PHE A 75 -1.43 10.10 0.99
N LEU A 76 -0.24 10.23 0.40
CA LEU A 76 0.14 9.51 -0.81
C LEU A 76 0.23 8.00 -0.55
N LYS A 77 0.88 7.60 0.52
CA LYS A 77 1.05 6.21 0.92
C LYS A 77 -0.32 5.49 1.04
N GLU A 78 -1.27 6.13 1.72
CA GLU A 78 -2.64 5.61 1.85
C GLU A 78 -3.36 5.56 0.50
N SER A 79 -3.20 6.60 -0.33
CA SER A 79 -3.86 6.64 -1.64
C SER A 79 -3.37 5.57 -2.60
N LEU A 80 -2.09 5.22 -2.56
CA LEU A 80 -1.49 4.18 -3.41
C LEU A 80 -2.10 2.79 -3.17
N THR A 81 -2.70 2.54 -2.01
CA THR A 81 -3.36 1.26 -1.71
C THR A 81 -4.55 0.96 -2.63
N VAL A 82 -5.06 1.97 -3.34
CA VAL A 82 -6.13 1.78 -4.33
C VAL A 82 -5.74 0.77 -5.42
N ILE A 83 -4.46 0.62 -5.72
CA ILE A 83 -3.97 -0.35 -6.72
C ILE A 83 -4.32 -1.79 -6.31
N LEU A 84 -4.34 -2.09 -5.02
CA LEU A 84 -4.76 -3.40 -4.51
C LEU A 84 -6.20 -3.73 -4.92
N ASN A 85 -7.07 -2.73 -5.07
CA ASN A 85 -8.46 -2.95 -5.48
C ASN A 85 -8.56 -3.53 -6.89
N VAL A 86 -7.58 -3.26 -7.75
CA VAL A 86 -7.50 -3.81 -9.10
C VAL A 86 -6.75 -5.14 -9.11
N GLU A 87 -5.56 -5.16 -8.50
CA GLU A 87 -4.65 -6.31 -8.56
C GLU A 87 -5.12 -7.48 -7.69
N CYS A 88 -5.85 -7.19 -6.63
CA CYS A 88 -6.34 -8.18 -5.67
C CYS A 88 -7.86 -8.34 -5.68
N LYS A 89 -8.52 -8.06 -6.79
CA LYS A 89 -10.00 -8.09 -6.95
C LYS A 89 -10.69 -9.31 -6.35
N LYS A 90 -10.08 -10.49 -6.48
CA LYS A 90 -10.66 -11.73 -5.94
C LYS A 90 -10.75 -11.78 -4.41
N PHE A 91 -10.09 -10.86 -3.73
CA PHE A 91 -10.12 -10.73 -2.27
C PHE A 91 -10.85 -9.47 -1.80
N MET A 92 -11.25 -8.59 -2.74
CA MET A 92 -11.85 -7.30 -2.43
C MET A 92 -13.34 -7.27 -2.68
N ALA A 93 -14.08 -6.78 -1.70
CA ALA A 93 -15.35 -6.10 -1.94
C ALA A 93 -15.08 -4.70 -2.56
N GLU A 94 -16.12 -3.92 -2.82
CA GLU A 94 -16.01 -2.55 -3.33
C GLU A 94 -15.05 -1.68 -2.50
N ASP A 95 -14.34 -0.77 -3.16
CA ASP A 95 -13.53 0.24 -2.47
C ASP A 95 -14.42 1.17 -1.66
N LYS A 96 -14.46 0.94 -0.36
CA LYS A 96 -15.24 1.74 0.60
C LYS A 96 -14.39 2.78 1.33
N TYR A 97 -13.13 2.96 0.92
CA TYR A 97 -12.26 3.93 1.57
C TYR A 97 -12.74 5.35 1.26
N PRO A 98 -13.28 6.10 2.24
CA PRO A 98 -13.98 7.36 1.97
C PRO A 98 -13.05 8.53 1.68
N LEU A 99 -11.77 8.40 2.02
CA LEU A 99 -10.79 9.47 1.92
C LEU A 99 -10.05 9.42 0.58
N HIS A 100 -9.63 10.60 0.12
CA HIS A 100 -8.73 10.74 -1.04
C HIS A 100 -9.28 10.25 -2.38
N GLN A 101 -10.59 10.25 -2.56
CA GLN A 101 -11.27 9.65 -3.70
C GLN A 101 -10.80 10.21 -5.06
N ASP A 102 -10.56 11.52 -5.18
CA ASP A 102 -10.12 12.12 -6.43
C ASP A 102 -8.70 11.69 -6.79
N LEU A 103 -7.78 11.69 -5.81
CA LEU A 103 -6.43 11.20 -6.03
C LEU A 103 -6.43 9.69 -6.36
N ARG A 104 -7.18 8.89 -5.61
CA ARG A 104 -7.32 7.45 -5.85
C ARG A 104 -7.83 7.15 -7.26
N LYS A 105 -8.80 7.91 -7.74
CA LYS A 105 -9.35 7.80 -9.09
C LYS A 105 -8.30 8.13 -10.17
N ASN A 106 -7.53 9.19 -9.97
CA ASN A 106 -6.44 9.57 -10.87
C ASN A 106 -5.32 8.53 -10.90
N LEU A 107 -4.95 7.97 -9.74
CA LEU A 107 -3.97 6.90 -9.63
C LEU A 107 -4.43 5.63 -10.36
N LEU A 108 -5.70 5.25 -10.24
CA LEU A 108 -6.26 4.12 -10.99
C LEU A 108 -6.25 4.36 -12.50
N ALA A 109 -6.64 5.55 -12.94
CA ALA A 109 -6.63 5.90 -14.36
C ALA A 109 -5.22 5.89 -14.95
N PHE A 110 -4.21 6.29 -14.18
CA PHE A 110 -2.83 6.17 -14.57
C PHE A 110 -2.37 4.71 -14.59
N TRP A 111 -2.68 3.95 -13.54
CA TRP A 111 -2.31 2.55 -13.41
C TRP A 111 -2.88 1.69 -14.55
N ASP A 112 -4.10 1.93 -14.95
CA ASP A 112 -4.74 1.19 -16.06
C ASP A 112 -4.02 1.35 -17.40
N LYS A 113 -3.29 2.46 -17.58
CA LYS A 113 -2.52 2.74 -18.81
C LYS A 113 -1.11 2.20 -18.75
N GLU A 114 -0.40 2.49 -17.67
CA GLU A 114 1.06 2.34 -17.61
C GLU A 114 1.50 1.03 -16.95
N ARG A 115 0.75 0.56 -15.94
CA ARG A 115 1.09 -0.66 -15.18
C ARG A 115 2.52 -0.67 -14.63
N ASP A 116 3.09 0.51 -14.38
CA ASP A 116 4.43 0.72 -13.84
C ASP A 116 4.34 1.49 -12.52
N PHE A 117 4.72 0.83 -11.42
CA PHE A 117 4.61 1.42 -10.09
C PHE A 117 5.62 2.56 -9.87
N LYS A 118 6.80 2.51 -10.50
CA LYS A 118 7.76 3.62 -10.44
C LYS A 118 7.23 4.84 -11.18
N ALA A 119 6.65 4.63 -12.36
CA ALA A 119 6.03 5.68 -13.13
C ALA A 119 4.83 6.28 -12.38
N LEU A 120 4.05 5.44 -11.69
CA LEU A 120 2.96 5.90 -10.81
C LEU A 120 3.46 6.79 -9.67
N ILE A 121 4.53 6.41 -8.99
CA ILE A 121 5.17 7.21 -7.95
C ILE A 121 5.66 8.55 -8.53
N ALA A 122 6.29 8.53 -9.69
CA ALA A 122 6.74 9.76 -10.35
C ALA A 122 5.56 10.67 -10.79
N TYR A 123 4.46 10.07 -11.25
CA TYR A 123 3.23 10.80 -11.58
C TYR A 123 2.66 11.57 -10.38
N CYS A 124 2.77 11.03 -9.18
CA CYS A 124 2.30 11.70 -7.96
C CYS A 124 3.02 13.03 -7.67
N ASP A 125 4.22 13.27 -8.23
CA ASP A 125 4.91 14.56 -8.12
C ASP A 125 4.21 15.68 -8.95
N CYS A 126 3.47 15.28 -9.97
CA CYS A 126 2.75 16.22 -10.85
C CYS A 126 1.35 16.57 -10.33
N VAL A 127 0.84 15.82 -9.35
CA VAL A 127 -0.50 16.01 -8.76
C VAL A 127 -0.35 16.79 -7.46
N LYS A 128 -0.02 18.07 -7.58
CA LYS A 128 -0.01 19.01 -6.45
C LYS A 128 -1.27 19.83 -6.40
#